data_a7b815ce2c8f6a3250d9d5b979a08108
#
_entry.id   a7b815ce2c8f6a3250d9d5b979a08108
#
_cell.length_a   1.000
_cell.length_b   1.000
_cell.length_c   1.000
_cell.angle_alpha   90.00
_cell.angle_beta   90.00
_cell.angle_gamma   90.00
#
_symmetry.space_group_name_H-M   'P 1'
#
loop_
_entity.id
_entity.type
_entity.pdbx_description
1 polymer ?
#
loop_
_entity_poly.entity_id
_entity_poly.type
_entity_poly.pdbx_seq_one_letter_code
_entity_poly.pdbx_strand_id
1 'polypeptide(L)'
;MLAAMMGREKSALGCCLTLAVLLAPVAAATADRPVLRYTPQHAELKYTFGGVPPTHKIAPGTRIVSWSEDCFDGAVTKPDQLPSKVVPPGHDNPQTGPFLIDGAMPGDTLAIHIERLEPARNVGLSSWFPGFGALNGTDRTAMLGPELPEKVWFYDVDAARRMVRTQSSDRRFSWEVPLTPFLGCLGVAPSGGEARSTVVPGNFGGNMDCPEVRAGNTVYLGVKIPGAFLSFGDGHYAMGDGEIIGTAVEGAMNVEMVVDLIKGRETPWPRIENAEYMMSLGAARPLEDAARIAFKDMVTWVREKTGMAEMDAYQFVSQTAKAPITEMVDPEYTVLVKVEKRRLPPRRP
;
A
#
# COMPACT_ATOMS: atom_id res chain seq x y z
N MET A 1 3.12 -77.83 28.46
CA MET A 1 1.79 -78.41 28.57
C MET A 1 0.85 -77.46 27.83
N LEU A 2 0.52 -77.79 26.59
CA LEU A 2 -0.77 -78.30 26.09
C LEU A 2 -1.92 -77.39 26.53
N ALA A 3 -2.77 -76.83 25.66
CA ALA A 3 -3.35 -77.40 24.46
C ALA A 3 -3.94 -76.26 23.61
N ALA A 4 -3.98 -76.49 22.32
CA ALA A 4 -4.65 -75.79 21.22
C ALA A 4 -6.17 -75.83 21.37
N MET A 5 -6.86 -74.79 20.83
CA MET A 5 -8.15 -75.00 20.14
C MET A 5 -8.34 -73.98 19.01
N MET A 6 -8.53 -74.53 17.83
CA MET A 6 -8.87 -73.88 16.57
C MET A 6 -10.28 -73.30 16.60
N GLY A 7 -10.50 -72.20 15.93
CA GLY A 7 -11.84 -71.64 15.73
C GLY A 7 -11.89 -70.66 14.54
N ARG A 8 -12.12 -71.21 13.38
CA ARG A 8 -12.83 -70.77 12.17
C ARG A 8 -12.80 -69.28 11.77
N GLU A 9 -12.13 -69.04 10.66
CA GLU A 9 -12.32 -67.92 9.75
C GLU A 9 -13.79 -67.74 9.32
N LYS A 10 -14.25 -66.48 9.35
CA LYS A 10 -15.34 -66.02 8.50
C LYS A 10 -14.83 -64.80 7.74
N SER A 11 -14.55 -64.98 6.47
CA SER A 11 -14.29 -63.93 5.50
C SER A 11 -15.56 -63.10 5.30
N ALA A 12 -15.50 -61.82 5.65
CA ALA A 12 -16.46 -60.81 5.22
C ALA A 12 -15.78 -59.96 4.17
N LEU A 13 -16.18 -60.13 2.90
CA LEU A 13 -15.87 -59.26 1.80
C LEU A 13 -16.55 -57.91 2.01
N GLY A 14 -15.85 -56.92 2.54
CA GLY A 14 -16.27 -55.56 2.61
C GLY A 14 -16.02 -54.86 1.27
N CYS A 15 -17.09 -54.62 0.51
CA CYS A 15 -17.07 -53.83 -0.71
C CYS A 15 -16.83 -52.37 -0.33
N CYS A 16 -15.58 -51.89 -0.49
CA CYS A 16 -15.26 -50.46 -0.40
C CYS A 16 -15.73 -49.76 -1.67
N LEU A 17 -16.91 -49.16 -1.64
CA LEU A 17 -17.31 -48.16 -2.62
C LEU A 17 -16.48 -46.91 -2.37
N THR A 18 -15.44 -46.70 -3.16
CA THR A 18 -14.76 -45.42 -3.27
C THR A 18 -15.66 -44.43 -3.99
N LEU A 19 -16.31 -43.54 -3.24
CA LEU A 19 -17.03 -42.39 -3.77
C LEU A 19 -15.99 -41.39 -4.29
N ALA A 20 -15.73 -41.40 -5.59
CA ALA A 20 -14.94 -40.37 -6.27
C ALA A 20 -15.79 -39.08 -6.28
N VAL A 21 -15.54 -38.19 -5.34
CA VAL A 21 -16.05 -36.81 -5.40
C VAL A 21 -15.30 -36.10 -6.51
N LEU A 22 -15.93 -36.03 -7.68
CA LEU A 22 -15.50 -35.14 -8.76
C LEU A 22 -15.68 -33.67 -8.26
N LEU A 23 -14.61 -33.08 -7.80
CA LEU A 23 -14.52 -31.62 -7.62
C LEU A 23 -14.57 -30.99 -9.01
N ALA A 24 -15.77 -30.66 -9.47
CA ALA A 24 -15.92 -29.75 -10.60
C ALA A 24 -15.23 -28.43 -10.23
N PRO A 25 -14.43 -27.82 -11.13
CA PRO A 25 -13.92 -26.50 -10.90
C PRO A 25 -15.14 -25.57 -10.80
N VAL A 26 -15.33 -24.95 -9.65
CA VAL A 26 -16.24 -23.81 -9.51
C VAL A 26 -15.63 -22.71 -10.37
N ALA A 27 -16.05 -22.64 -11.63
CA ALA A 27 -15.88 -21.43 -12.41
C ALA A 27 -16.59 -20.33 -11.61
N ALA A 28 -15.81 -19.49 -10.92
CA ALA A 28 -16.34 -18.28 -10.35
C ALA A 28 -16.98 -17.51 -11.51
N ALA A 29 -18.31 -17.48 -11.52
CA ALA A 29 -19.05 -16.63 -12.42
C ALA A 29 -18.48 -15.22 -12.22
N THR A 30 -17.92 -14.64 -13.25
CA THR A 30 -17.63 -13.20 -13.32
C THR A 30 -18.99 -12.51 -13.40
N ALA A 31 -19.70 -12.43 -12.27
CA ALA A 31 -20.80 -11.50 -12.13
C ALA A 31 -20.25 -10.14 -12.56
N ASP A 32 -20.98 -9.44 -13.45
CA ASP A 32 -20.59 -8.08 -13.88
C ASP A 32 -20.41 -7.21 -12.63
N ARG A 33 -19.15 -6.99 -12.24
CA ARG A 33 -18.82 -6.16 -11.08
C ARG A 33 -19.27 -4.73 -11.37
N PRO A 34 -19.86 -4.02 -10.41
CA PRO A 34 -20.14 -2.60 -10.59
C PRO A 34 -18.84 -1.87 -10.96
N VAL A 35 -18.91 -0.98 -11.95
CA VAL A 35 -17.77 -0.18 -12.40
C VAL A 35 -18.08 1.29 -12.17
N LEU A 36 -17.29 1.97 -11.36
CA LEU A 36 -17.29 3.41 -11.27
C LEU A 36 -16.16 3.96 -12.16
N ARG A 37 -16.53 4.76 -13.17
CA ARG A 37 -15.56 5.57 -13.94
C ARG A 37 -15.67 7.01 -13.47
N TYR A 38 -14.62 7.51 -12.86
CA TYR A 38 -14.60 8.84 -12.29
C TYR A 38 -13.22 9.50 -12.49
N THR A 39 -13.22 10.62 -13.19
CA THR A 39 -12.05 11.48 -13.30
C THR A 39 -12.38 12.78 -12.57
N PRO A 40 -11.77 13.05 -11.40
CA PRO A 40 -12.04 14.28 -10.66
C PRO A 40 -11.59 15.49 -11.47
N GLN A 41 -12.35 16.58 -11.35
CA GLN A 41 -11.83 17.88 -11.71
C GLN A 41 -10.90 18.37 -10.60
N HIS A 42 -9.97 19.26 -10.91
CA HIS A 42 -9.01 19.77 -9.94
C HIS A 42 -9.68 20.30 -8.66
N ALA A 43 -10.78 21.03 -8.78
CA ALA A 43 -11.54 21.56 -7.64
C ALA A 43 -12.20 20.46 -6.75
N GLU A 44 -12.26 19.23 -7.21
CA GLU A 44 -12.83 18.10 -6.48
C GLU A 44 -11.77 17.34 -5.66
N LEU A 45 -10.48 17.58 -5.93
CA LEU A 45 -9.37 16.98 -5.19
C LEU A 45 -9.38 17.38 -3.73
N LYS A 46 -8.88 16.53 -2.85
CA LYS A 46 -8.87 16.71 -1.40
C LYS A 46 -7.44 16.64 -0.87
N TYR A 47 -7.17 17.38 0.20
CA TYR A 47 -5.84 17.48 0.80
C TYR A 47 -5.82 16.98 2.24
N THR A 48 -6.86 16.22 2.62
CA THR A 48 -6.94 15.56 3.93
C THR A 48 -7.58 14.18 3.81
N PHE A 49 -7.10 13.24 4.61
CA PHE A 49 -7.83 12.03 4.96
C PHE A 49 -8.80 12.35 6.09
N GLY A 50 -10.11 12.19 5.85
CA GLY A 50 -11.17 12.62 6.76
C GLY A 50 -11.47 14.13 6.69
N GLY A 51 -12.48 14.56 7.45
CA GLY A 51 -12.90 15.96 7.53
C GLY A 51 -13.62 16.51 6.30
N VAL A 52 -13.80 15.71 5.24
CA VAL A 52 -14.47 16.11 4.00
C VAL A 52 -15.57 15.12 3.60
N PRO A 53 -16.65 15.58 2.95
CA PRO A 53 -17.72 14.68 2.51
C PRO A 53 -17.27 13.75 1.39
N PRO A 54 -17.89 12.56 1.26
CA PRO A 54 -17.60 11.64 0.17
C PRO A 54 -18.07 12.20 -1.17
N THR A 55 -17.30 11.92 -2.23
CA THR A 55 -17.66 12.26 -3.61
C THR A 55 -18.68 11.27 -4.20
N HIS A 56 -18.49 9.99 -3.88
CA HIS A 56 -19.32 8.89 -4.38
C HIS A 56 -19.57 7.85 -3.29
N LYS A 57 -20.75 7.21 -3.39
CA LYS A 57 -21.06 5.99 -2.63
C LYS A 57 -20.92 4.80 -3.56
N ILE A 58 -20.16 3.77 -3.16
CA ILE A 58 -19.92 2.55 -3.93
C ILE A 58 -20.25 1.30 -3.11
N ALA A 59 -20.72 0.26 -3.79
CA ALA A 59 -20.91 -1.05 -3.17
C ALA A 59 -19.57 -1.81 -3.06
N PRO A 60 -19.40 -2.71 -2.07
CA PRO A 60 -18.29 -3.65 -2.07
C PRO A 60 -18.21 -4.44 -3.37
N GLY A 61 -16.98 -4.74 -3.83
CA GLY A 61 -16.71 -5.37 -5.12
C GLY A 61 -16.70 -4.41 -6.32
N THR A 62 -16.94 -3.11 -6.11
CA THR A 62 -16.86 -2.11 -7.18
C THR A 62 -15.44 -1.97 -7.72
N ARG A 63 -15.30 -1.99 -9.04
CA ARG A 63 -14.09 -1.60 -9.76
C ARG A 63 -14.11 -0.10 -9.98
N ILE A 64 -13.11 0.58 -9.47
CA ILE A 64 -12.86 2.01 -9.70
C ILE A 64 -11.88 2.12 -10.87
N VAL A 65 -12.24 2.91 -11.88
CA VAL A 65 -11.37 3.36 -12.97
C VAL A 65 -11.28 4.86 -12.86
N SER A 66 -10.12 5.38 -12.48
CA SER A 66 -9.97 6.77 -12.11
C SER A 66 -8.56 7.30 -12.39
N TRP A 67 -8.26 8.45 -11.84
CA TRP A 67 -7.02 9.19 -12.06
C TRP A 67 -6.61 9.90 -10.76
N SER A 68 -5.31 10.18 -10.59
CA SER A 68 -4.79 11.06 -9.55
C SER A 68 -3.85 12.10 -10.15
N GLU A 69 -3.75 13.28 -9.51
CA GLU A 69 -2.74 14.29 -9.83
C GLU A 69 -1.38 13.90 -9.23
N ASP A 70 -0.31 14.61 -9.61
CA ASP A 70 1.00 14.51 -8.95
C ASP A 70 1.01 15.20 -7.58
N CYS A 71 2.03 14.91 -6.75
CA CYS A 71 2.14 15.42 -5.40
C CYS A 71 2.17 16.96 -5.28
N PHE A 72 2.55 17.65 -6.34
CA PHE A 72 2.63 19.11 -6.40
C PHE A 72 1.38 19.77 -7.00
N ASP A 73 0.24 19.07 -7.01
CA ASP A 73 -1.04 19.60 -7.49
C ASP A 73 -1.02 20.05 -8.97
N GLY A 74 -0.12 19.47 -9.77
CA GLY A 74 0.12 19.87 -11.17
C GLY A 74 0.75 21.25 -11.33
N ALA A 75 1.18 21.89 -10.26
CA ALA A 75 1.69 23.27 -10.29
C ALA A 75 3.11 23.40 -10.85
N VAL A 76 3.91 22.32 -10.74
CA VAL A 76 5.31 22.31 -11.19
C VAL A 76 5.41 21.75 -12.62
N THR A 77 5.48 22.64 -13.60
CA THR A 77 5.50 22.26 -15.02
C THR A 77 6.80 22.60 -15.73
N LYS A 78 7.73 23.29 -15.05
CA LYS A 78 9.03 23.72 -15.57
C LYS A 78 10.12 23.65 -14.50
N PRO A 79 11.40 23.45 -14.87
CA PRO A 79 12.51 23.32 -13.93
C PRO A 79 12.78 24.55 -13.03
N ASP A 80 12.32 25.72 -13.43
CA ASP A 80 12.43 26.97 -12.67
C ASP A 80 11.24 27.26 -11.74
N GLN A 81 10.21 26.43 -11.78
CA GLN A 81 9.08 26.48 -10.85
C GLN A 81 9.40 25.61 -9.62
N LEU A 82 9.81 26.29 -8.56
CA LEU A 82 10.15 25.63 -7.30
C LEU A 82 8.88 25.32 -6.49
N PRO A 83 8.66 24.10 -6.00
CA PRO A 83 7.49 23.73 -5.19
C PRO A 83 7.18 24.73 -4.09
N SER A 84 8.17 25.16 -3.30
CA SER A 84 7.98 26.14 -2.21
C SER A 84 7.42 27.49 -2.68
N LYS A 85 7.39 27.77 -3.98
CA LYS A 85 6.94 29.05 -4.56
C LYS A 85 5.63 28.94 -5.33
N VAL A 86 5.31 27.74 -5.86
CA VAL A 86 4.18 27.57 -6.77
C VAL A 86 3.08 26.68 -6.21
N VAL A 87 3.40 25.78 -5.27
CA VAL A 87 2.41 24.94 -4.60
C VAL A 87 1.79 25.72 -3.45
N PRO A 88 0.46 25.92 -3.39
CA PRO A 88 -0.15 26.60 -2.26
C PRO A 88 0.05 25.79 -0.97
N PRO A 89 0.26 26.43 0.17
CA PRO A 89 0.39 25.73 1.45
C PRO A 89 -0.78 24.77 1.73
N GLY A 90 -0.46 23.51 2.03
CA GLY A 90 -1.43 22.47 2.30
C GLY A 90 -2.09 21.85 1.05
N HIS A 91 -1.56 22.13 -0.13
CA HIS A 91 -1.98 21.50 -1.39
C HIS A 91 -1.06 20.38 -1.85
N ASP A 92 -0.25 19.84 -0.94
CA ASP A 92 0.58 18.67 -1.22
C ASP A 92 -0.27 17.40 -1.29
N ASN A 93 0.11 16.47 -2.14
CA ASN A 93 -0.49 15.15 -2.30
C ASN A 93 -2.03 15.18 -2.47
N PRO A 94 -2.55 15.82 -3.53
CA PRO A 94 -3.99 15.87 -3.80
C PRO A 94 -4.59 14.47 -3.97
N GLN A 95 -5.74 14.23 -3.32
CA GLN A 95 -6.39 12.93 -3.29
C GLN A 95 -7.65 12.88 -4.14
N THR A 96 -7.83 11.77 -4.85
CA THR A 96 -9.08 11.38 -5.50
C THR A 96 -9.96 10.63 -4.51
N GLY A 97 -11.21 11.04 -4.38
CA GLY A 97 -12.18 10.55 -3.40
C GLY A 97 -12.68 11.69 -2.50
N PRO A 98 -13.11 11.42 -1.24
CA PRO A 98 -13.26 10.09 -0.66
C PRO A 98 -14.44 9.31 -1.24
N PHE A 99 -14.29 7.99 -1.33
CA PHE A 99 -15.36 7.06 -1.71
C PHE A 99 -15.96 6.44 -0.45
N LEU A 100 -17.28 6.62 -0.26
CA LEU A 100 -18.01 5.93 0.81
C LEU A 100 -18.31 4.51 0.39
N ILE A 101 -17.83 3.54 1.17
CA ILE A 101 -18.08 2.11 0.93
C ILE A 101 -19.34 1.68 1.68
N ASP A 102 -20.36 1.26 0.93
CA ASP A 102 -21.65 0.90 1.50
C ASP A 102 -21.54 -0.25 2.50
N GLY A 103 -22.14 -0.06 3.68
CA GLY A 103 -22.12 -1.04 4.76
C GLY A 103 -20.81 -1.22 5.49
N ALA A 104 -19.74 -0.47 5.15
CA ALA A 104 -18.49 -0.54 5.90
C ALA A 104 -18.64 0.11 7.29
N MET A 105 -18.19 -0.60 8.33
CA MET A 105 -18.28 -0.18 9.73
C MET A 105 -16.92 -0.39 10.43
N PRO A 106 -16.60 0.40 11.48
CA PRO A 106 -15.44 0.10 12.31
C PRO A 106 -15.42 -1.36 12.78
N GLY A 107 -14.24 -1.99 12.70
CA GLY A 107 -14.06 -3.44 12.92
C GLY A 107 -14.11 -4.28 11.64
N ASP A 108 -14.43 -3.68 10.50
CA ASP A 108 -14.29 -4.29 9.18
C ASP A 108 -12.93 -3.93 8.55
N THR A 109 -12.60 -4.57 7.44
CA THR A 109 -11.41 -4.27 6.63
C THR A 109 -11.79 -4.07 5.17
N LEU A 110 -11.29 -3.02 4.54
CA LEU A 110 -11.29 -2.91 3.09
C LEU A 110 -10.20 -3.80 2.51
N ALA A 111 -10.52 -4.56 1.46
CA ALA A 111 -9.55 -5.26 0.63
C ALA A 111 -9.50 -4.56 -0.74
N ILE A 112 -8.41 -3.88 -1.02
CA ILE A 112 -8.23 -3.05 -2.21
C ILE A 112 -7.25 -3.77 -3.13
N HIS A 113 -7.77 -4.42 -4.17
CA HIS A 113 -6.94 -5.07 -5.17
C HIS A 113 -6.58 -4.08 -6.27
N ILE A 114 -5.29 -3.75 -6.40
CA ILE A 114 -4.79 -2.84 -7.42
C ILE A 114 -4.59 -3.62 -8.70
N GLU A 115 -5.40 -3.34 -9.73
CA GLU A 115 -5.35 -4.06 -11.00
C GLU A 115 -4.35 -3.43 -11.98
N ARG A 116 -4.32 -2.07 -12.02
CA ARG A 116 -3.46 -1.35 -12.96
C ARG A 116 -3.10 0.03 -12.44
N LEU A 117 -1.82 0.38 -12.58
CA LEU A 117 -1.29 1.73 -12.38
C LEU A 117 -0.40 2.06 -13.57
N GLU A 118 -0.71 3.16 -14.25
CA GLU A 118 0.05 3.59 -15.40
C GLU A 118 0.24 5.12 -15.37
N PRO A 119 1.42 5.62 -15.77
CA PRO A 119 1.61 7.05 -15.91
C PRO A 119 0.51 7.69 -16.74
N ALA A 120 -0.07 8.78 -16.24
CA ALA A 120 -1.04 9.56 -16.99
C ALA A 120 -0.38 10.62 -17.90
N ARG A 121 0.92 10.86 -17.68
CA ARG A 121 1.76 11.79 -18.46
C ARG A 121 3.06 11.08 -18.86
N ASN A 122 3.70 11.58 -19.91
CA ASN A 122 5.01 11.10 -20.37
C ASN A 122 6.18 11.80 -19.68
N VAL A 123 5.94 12.49 -18.59
CA VAL A 123 6.91 13.22 -17.78
C VAL A 123 6.62 12.96 -16.31
N GLY A 124 7.67 12.73 -15.55
CA GLY A 124 7.65 12.73 -14.08
C GLY A 124 8.59 13.79 -13.54
N LEU A 125 8.49 14.09 -12.27
CA LEU A 125 9.35 15.06 -11.61
C LEU A 125 9.75 14.61 -10.23
N SER A 126 10.87 15.12 -9.72
CA SER A 126 11.33 14.95 -8.34
C SER A 126 11.87 16.30 -7.87
N SER A 127 11.77 16.56 -6.57
CA SER A 127 12.26 17.80 -6.01
C SER A 127 12.92 17.58 -4.67
N TRP A 128 13.90 18.37 -4.38
CA TRP A 128 14.31 18.68 -3.02
C TRP A 128 13.87 20.10 -2.68
N PHE A 129 13.23 20.30 -1.54
CA PHE A 129 12.83 21.61 -1.03
C PHE A 129 13.14 21.74 0.47
N PRO A 130 13.32 22.99 0.98
CA PRO A 130 13.72 23.25 2.36
C PRO A 130 12.80 22.62 3.40
N GLY A 131 13.41 22.03 4.45
CA GLY A 131 12.68 21.40 5.55
C GLY A 131 12.17 19.99 5.25
N PHE A 132 12.41 19.46 4.06
CA PHE A 132 12.01 18.11 3.65
C PHE A 132 13.22 17.31 3.16
N GLY A 133 13.16 15.97 3.25
CA GLY A 133 14.26 15.08 2.88
C GLY A 133 15.10 14.61 4.07
N ALA A 134 15.55 13.34 4.00
CA ALA A 134 16.20 12.65 5.11
C ALA A 134 17.57 13.22 5.51
N LEU A 135 18.27 13.89 4.57
CA LEU A 135 19.62 14.42 4.80
C LEU A 135 19.64 15.94 5.00
N ASN A 136 18.49 16.54 5.26
CA ASN A 136 18.35 17.97 5.49
C ASN A 136 17.99 18.28 6.95
N GLY A 137 18.28 19.53 7.37
CA GLY A 137 17.70 20.07 8.59
C GLY A 137 16.19 20.20 8.46
N THR A 138 15.47 19.73 9.45
CA THR A 138 14.01 19.88 9.56
C THR A 138 13.69 20.55 10.88
N ASP A 139 12.42 20.90 11.10
CA ASP A 139 11.92 21.38 12.40
C ASP A 139 12.14 20.37 13.54
N ARG A 140 12.40 19.11 13.21
CA ARG A 140 12.62 18.00 14.17
C ARG A 140 14.06 17.49 14.22
N THR A 141 14.86 17.74 13.17
CA THR A 141 16.23 17.24 13.05
C THR A 141 17.16 18.37 12.65
N ALA A 142 17.99 18.84 13.58
CA ALA A 142 19.01 19.84 13.30
C ALA A 142 20.19 19.20 12.56
N MET A 143 20.63 19.82 11.47
CA MET A 143 21.80 19.43 10.71
C MET A 143 22.84 20.56 10.74
N LEU A 144 24.12 20.19 10.74
CA LEU A 144 25.22 21.17 10.59
C LEU A 144 25.49 21.38 9.10
N GLY A 145 25.65 22.63 8.72
CA GLY A 145 26.02 23.02 7.38
C GLY A 145 24.99 23.93 6.72
N PRO A 146 25.34 24.52 5.57
CA PRO A 146 24.38 25.30 4.80
C PRO A 146 23.29 24.38 4.24
N GLU A 147 22.08 24.88 4.21
CA GLU A 147 20.97 24.23 3.54
C GLU A 147 21.25 24.13 2.02
N LEU A 148 20.90 22.98 1.43
CA LEU A 148 21.02 22.79 0.00
C LEU A 148 20.00 23.69 -0.74
N PRO A 149 20.33 24.19 -1.95
CA PRO A 149 19.37 24.96 -2.73
C PRO A 149 18.24 24.09 -3.24
N GLU A 150 17.01 24.60 -3.14
CA GLU A 150 15.83 23.92 -3.70
C GLU A 150 16.02 23.65 -5.19
N LYS A 151 15.56 22.48 -5.64
CA LYS A 151 15.80 22.02 -6.99
C LYS A 151 14.76 21.03 -7.47
N VAL A 152 14.44 21.08 -8.75
CA VAL A 152 13.53 20.16 -9.44
C VAL A 152 14.29 19.40 -10.53
N TRP A 153 13.98 18.11 -10.68
CA TRP A 153 14.42 17.26 -11.78
C TRP A 153 13.19 16.76 -12.54
N PHE A 154 13.25 16.87 -13.87
CA PHE A 154 12.24 16.26 -14.74
C PHE A 154 12.76 14.95 -15.30
N TYR A 155 11.85 13.99 -15.44
CA TYR A 155 12.13 12.66 -15.96
C TYR A 155 11.27 12.39 -17.18
N ASP A 156 11.90 11.99 -18.27
CA ASP A 156 11.20 11.48 -19.45
C ASP A 156 10.72 10.05 -19.17
N VAL A 157 9.46 9.76 -19.46
CA VAL A 157 8.86 8.44 -19.30
C VAL A 157 8.93 7.69 -20.63
N ASP A 158 9.72 6.62 -20.68
CA ASP A 158 9.72 5.66 -21.79
C ASP A 158 8.83 4.47 -21.43
N ALA A 159 7.55 4.57 -21.74
CA ALA A 159 6.56 3.53 -21.43
C ALA A 159 6.84 2.22 -22.18
N ALA A 160 7.43 2.28 -23.37
CA ALA A 160 7.74 1.10 -24.18
C ALA A 160 8.90 0.29 -23.58
N ARG A 161 9.92 0.98 -23.07
CA ARG A 161 11.05 0.34 -22.37
C ARG A 161 10.81 0.13 -20.89
N ARG A 162 9.72 0.65 -20.34
CA ARG A 162 9.44 0.66 -18.90
C ARG A 162 10.56 1.32 -18.09
N MET A 163 11.00 2.49 -18.51
CA MET A 163 12.08 3.26 -17.88
C MET A 163 11.66 4.73 -17.69
N VAL A 164 12.24 5.38 -16.68
CA VAL A 164 12.22 6.83 -16.51
C VAL A 164 13.65 7.35 -16.52
N ARG A 165 13.89 8.48 -17.18
CA ARG A 165 15.22 9.01 -17.44
C ARG A 165 15.33 10.49 -17.12
N THR A 166 16.48 10.88 -16.54
CA THR A 166 16.82 12.28 -16.30
C THR A 166 18.32 12.56 -16.53
N GLN A 167 18.72 13.82 -16.34
CA GLN A 167 20.09 14.27 -16.46
C GLN A 167 20.49 15.17 -15.28
N SER A 168 21.79 15.20 -14.97
CA SER A 168 22.35 16.20 -14.06
C SER A 168 22.17 17.62 -14.63
N SER A 169 22.18 18.63 -13.76
CA SER A 169 21.96 20.03 -14.17
C SER A 169 23.01 20.55 -15.17
N ASP A 170 24.22 20.05 -15.07
CA ASP A 170 25.31 20.38 -16.00
C ASP A 170 25.31 19.49 -17.25
N ARG A 171 24.32 18.56 -17.36
CA ARG A 171 24.12 17.62 -18.46
C ARG A 171 25.30 16.67 -18.73
N ARG A 172 26.26 16.58 -17.81
CA ARG A 172 27.40 15.67 -17.95
C ARG A 172 27.07 14.23 -17.63
N PHE A 173 26.03 14.02 -16.82
CA PHE A 173 25.57 12.71 -16.41
C PHE A 173 24.10 12.52 -16.74
N SER A 174 23.75 11.32 -17.16
CA SER A 174 22.35 10.89 -17.29
C SER A 174 22.20 9.53 -16.63
N TRP A 175 21.02 9.29 -16.07
CA TRP A 175 20.67 7.97 -15.53
C TRP A 175 19.23 7.64 -15.86
N GLU A 176 18.96 6.36 -15.88
CA GLU A 176 17.60 5.83 -16.02
C GLU A 176 17.34 4.77 -14.96
N VAL A 177 16.09 4.68 -14.51
CA VAL A 177 15.65 3.68 -13.55
C VAL A 177 14.37 3.01 -14.05
N PRO A 178 14.08 1.77 -13.60
CA PRO A 178 12.85 1.08 -14.01
C PRO A 178 11.59 1.88 -13.66
N LEU A 179 10.65 1.92 -14.58
CA LEU A 179 9.29 2.44 -14.35
C LEU A 179 8.51 1.38 -13.56
N THR A 180 8.31 1.63 -12.28
CA THR A 180 7.64 0.74 -11.32
C THR A 180 6.50 1.47 -10.59
N PRO A 181 5.38 1.78 -11.28
CA PRO A 181 4.34 2.65 -10.74
C PRO A 181 3.71 2.10 -9.48
N PHE A 182 3.48 2.97 -8.49
CA PHE A 182 2.74 2.69 -7.27
C PHE A 182 2.05 3.95 -6.74
N LEU A 183 1.17 3.82 -5.75
CA LEU A 183 0.54 4.95 -5.08
C LEU A 183 1.29 5.21 -3.76
N GLY A 184 1.79 6.42 -3.56
CA GLY A 184 2.31 6.90 -2.29
C GLY A 184 1.18 6.97 -1.27
N CYS A 185 0.09 7.60 -1.66
CA CYS A 185 -1.11 7.78 -0.84
C CYS A 185 -2.21 6.76 -1.16
N LEU A 186 -2.62 5.99 -0.15
CA LEU A 186 -3.84 5.19 -0.15
C LEU A 186 -4.34 5.05 1.29
N GLY A 187 -5.52 5.59 1.61
CA GLY A 187 -6.00 5.61 2.98
C GLY A 187 -7.50 5.75 3.13
N VAL A 188 -7.96 5.48 4.34
CA VAL A 188 -9.35 5.72 4.80
C VAL A 188 -9.39 6.92 5.74
N ALA A 189 -10.56 7.46 6.02
CA ALA A 189 -10.68 8.51 7.04
C ALA A 189 -10.27 7.98 8.42
N PRO A 190 -9.44 8.73 9.19
CA PRO A 190 -9.02 8.37 10.54
C PRO A 190 -10.20 8.27 11.52
N SER A 191 -9.97 7.61 12.66
CA SER A 191 -10.94 7.54 13.76
C SER A 191 -11.14 8.90 14.45
N GLY A 192 -12.20 9.02 15.25
CA GLY A 192 -12.42 10.19 16.12
C GLY A 192 -12.84 11.47 15.40
N GLY A 193 -13.17 11.41 14.10
CA GLY A 193 -13.53 12.59 13.31
C GLY A 193 -12.33 13.48 12.97
N GLU A 194 -11.12 12.93 13.04
CA GLU A 194 -9.90 13.66 12.66
C GLU A 194 -9.85 13.92 11.15
N ALA A 195 -9.21 15.03 10.79
CA ALA A 195 -8.72 15.32 9.46
C ALA A 195 -7.20 15.34 9.51
N ARG A 196 -6.57 14.43 8.77
CA ARG A 196 -5.10 14.33 8.66
C ARG A 196 -4.66 14.85 7.29
N SER A 197 -3.59 15.66 7.28
CA SER A 197 -2.96 16.08 6.03
C SER A 197 -2.58 14.86 5.18
N THR A 198 -2.65 15.01 3.88
CA THR A 198 -2.34 13.96 2.90
C THR A 198 -0.87 13.53 2.90
N VAL A 199 0.03 14.29 3.50
CA VAL A 199 1.44 13.90 3.70
C VAL A 199 1.69 13.07 4.97
N VAL A 200 0.64 12.61 5.67
CA VAL A 200 0.80 11.88 6.94
C VAL A 200 0.38 10.43 6.78
N PRO A 201 1.29 9.46 6.99
CA PRO A 201 0.93 8.05 7.11
C PRO A 201 0.42 7.70 8.50
N GLY A 202 -0.26 6.55 8.63
CA GLY A 202 -0.73 6.06 9.92
C GLY A 202 -1.46 4.72 9.84
N ASN A 203 -2.16 4.38 10.91
CA ASN A 203 -2.96 3.15 10.97
C ASN A 203 -4.20 3.17 10.06
N PHE A 204 -4.46 4.27 9.41
CA PHE A 204 -5.50 4.47 8.40
C PHE A 204 -4.99 4.33 6.95
N GLY A 205 -3.73 4.04 6.75
CA GLY A 205 -2.98 4.16 5.49
C GLY A 205 -2.37 5.54 5.37
N GLY A 206 -2.79 6.34 4.41
CA GLY A 206 -2.27 7.69 4.16
C GLY A 206 -1.07 7.67 3.25
N ASN A 207 -0.10 8.55 3.49
CA ASN A 207 1.14 8.68 2.73
C ASN A 207 2.16 7.61 3.16
N MET A 208 1.97 6.40 2.70
CA MET A 208 2.81 5.26 3.09
C MET A 208 4.11 5.16 2.29
N ASP A 209 4.14 5.81 1.14
CA ASP A 209 5.24 5.79 0.15
C ASP A 209 5.87 4.40 0.02
N CYS A 210 4.98 3.43 -0.13
CA CYS A 210 5.35 2.03 -0.13
C CYS A 210 5.31 1.47 -1.55
N PRO A 211 6.46 1.07 -2.14
CA PRO A 211 6.52 0.51 -3.50
C PRO A 211 5.68 -0.77 -3.69
N GLU A 212 5.18 -1.35 -2.62
CA GLU A 212 4.28 -2.51 -2.69
C GLU A 212 2.79 -2.12 -2.79
N VAL A 213 2.44 -0.82 -2.74
CA VAL A 213 1.07 -0.31 -3.06
C VAL A 213 0.93 -0.20 -4.58
N ARG A 214 1.10 -1.34 -5.27
CA ARG A 214 1.23 -1.43 -6.73
C ARG A 214 0.32 -2.49 -7.34
N ALA A 215 0.22 -2.47 -8.67
CA ALA A 215 -0.57 -3.44 -9.43
C ALA A 215 -0.17 -4.89 -9.12
N GLY A 216 -1.17 -5.77 -9.00
CA GLY A 216 -1.04 -7.18 -8.63
C GLY A 216 -1.07 -7.45 -7.12
N ASN A 217 -1.01 -6.41 -6.28
CA ASN A 217 -1.10 -6.54 -4.83
C ASN A 217 -2.49 -6.18 -4.30
N THR A 218 -2.85 -6.75 -3.15
CA THR A 218 -4.04 -6.36 -2.39
C THR A 218 -3.62 -5.65 -1.12
N VAL A 219 -4.13 -4.44 -0.92
CA VAL A 219 -3.92 -3.64 0.29
C VAL A 219 -5.13 -3.80 1.22
N TYR A 220 -4.89 -4.07 2.49
CA TYR A 220 -5.90 -4.19 3.53
C TYR A 220 -5.83 -2.98 4.46
N LEU A 221 -6.93 -2.24 4.57
CA LEU A 221 -7.07 -1.10 5.46
C LEU A 221 -8.23 -1.31 6.43
N GLY A 222 -7.98 -1.20 7.73
CA GLY A 222 -9.03 -1.27 8.75
C GLY A 222 -9.98 -0.07 8.66
N VAL A 223 -11.28 -0.34 8.64
CA VAL A 223 -12.31 0.72 8.66
C VAL A 223 -12.31 1.42 10.02
N LYS A 224 -12.14 2.73 10.04
CA LYS A 224 -12.05 3.53 11.26
C LYS A 224 -13.34 4.33 11.57
N ILE A 225 -14.12 4.66 10.53
CA ILE A 225 -15.42 5.32 10.64
C ILE A 225 -16.44 4.64 9.72
N PRO A 226 -17.76 4.77 9.96
CA PRO A 226 -18.79 4.26 9.04
C PRO A 226 -18.59 4.78 7.63
N GLY A 227 -18.60 3.85 6.65
CA GLY A 227 -18.35 4.18 5.24
C GLY A 227 -16.89 4.23 4.83
N ALA A 228 -15.94 4.06 5.75
CA ALA A 228 -14.49 4.07 5.53
C ALA A 228 -13.92 5.36 4.93
N PHE A 229 -14.53 5.93 3.90
CA PHE A 229 -14.11 7.13 3.15
C PHE A 229 -12.71 6.95 2.55
N LEU A 230 -12.62 5.99 1.60
CA LEU A 230 -11.39 5.66 0.89
C LEU A 230 -10.96 6.81 -0.03
N SER A 231 -9.68 7.18 0.03
CA SER A 231 -9.03 8.13 -0.89
C SER A 231 -7.68 7.59 -1.34
N PHE A 232 -7.23 8.03 -2.52
CA PHE A 232 -5.91 7.71 -3.07
C PHE A 232 -5.36 8.88 -3.90
N GLY A 233 -4.05 8.93 -4.02
CA GLY A 233 -3.35 9.95 -4.79
C GLY A 233 -1.87 9.69 -4.85
N ASP A 234 -1.10 10.74 -5.20
CA ASP A 234 0.35 10.72 -5.07
C ASP A 234 0.97 9.56 -5.86
N GLY A 235 0.92 9.68 -7.18
CA GLY A 235 1.41 8.64 -8.08
C GLY A 235 2.91 8.69 -8.25
N HIS A 236 3.60 7.62 -7.88
CA HIS A 236 5.04 7.46 -8.01
C HIS A 236 5.39 6.58 -9.22
N TYR A 237 6.28 7.03 -10.08
CA TYR A 237 6.76 6.29 -11.25
C TYR A 237 7.99 5.42 -10.93
N ALA A 238 8.83 5.88 -10.00
CA ALA A 238 9.98 5.16 -9.46
C ALA A 238 10.44 5.78 -8.14
N MET A 239 10.90 4.96 -7.21
CA MET A 239 11.45 5.41 -5.93
C MET A 239 12.47 4.40 -5.41
N GLY A 240 13.50 4.86 -4.73
CA GLY A 240 14.38 4.04 -3.92
C GLY A 240 13.89 3.95 -2.48
N ASP A 241 14.31 2.92 -1.73
CA ASP A 241 13.98 2.77 -0.32
C ASP A 241 14.32 4.02 0.49
N GLY A 242 13.39 4.44 1.34
CA GLY A 242 13.52 5.57 2.25
C GLY A 242 13.13 6.93 1.70
N GLU A 243 12.86 7.04 0.39
CA GLU A 243 12.49 8.31 -0.27
C GLU A 243 13.36 9.50 0.11
N ILE A 244 14.66 9.27 0.23
CA ILE A 244 15.60 10.09 1.00
C ILE A 244 15.73 11.55 0.56
N ILE A 245 15.34 11.90 -0.65
CA ILE A 245 15.34 13.30 -1.12
C ILE A 245 14.06 14.05 -0.76
N GLY A 246 13.01 13.34 -0.32
CA GLY A 246 11.71 13.89 0.05
C GLY A 246 10.62 13.74 -1.00
N THR A 247 10.95 13.19 -2.16
CA THR A 247 10.00 12.85 -3.22
C THR A 247 10.50 11.64 -4.01
N ALA A 248 9.59 10.92 -4.62
CA ALA A 248 9.88 9.92 -5.64
C ALA A 248 10.14 10.55 -7.02
N VAL A 249 10.00 9.79 -8.08
CA VAL A 249 9.68 10.32 -9.41
C VAL A 249 8.16 10.43 -9.49
N GLU A 250 7.67 11.61 -9.17
CA GLU A 250 6.26 11.95 -9.03
C GLU A 250 5.57 12.05 -10.38
N GLY A 251 4.28 11.74 -10.42
CA GLY A 251 3.48 11.97 -11.61
C GLY A 251 2.03 11.56 -11.49
N ALA A 252 1.18 12.23 -12.28
CA ALA A 252 -0.23 11.86 -12.38
C ALA A 252 -0.40 10.41 -12.84
N MET A 253 -1.38 9.70 -12.26
CA MET A 253 -1.55 8.26 -12.41
C MET A 253 -2.94 7.88 -12.90
N ASN A 254 -3.01 7.02 -13.91
CA ASN A 254 -4.23 6.29 -14.24
C ASN A 254 -4.35 5.07 -13.31
N VAL A 255 -5.47 4.93 -12.63
CA VAL A 255 -5.68 3.97 -11.54
C VAL A 255 -6.86 3.07 -11.83
N GLU A 256 -6.65 1.75 -11.74
CA GLU A 256 -7.72 0.76 -11.74
C GLU A 256 -7.56 -0.15 -10.52
N MET A 257 -8.60 -0.21 -9.69
CA MET A 257 -8.61 -1.06 -8.49
C MET A 257 -10.01 -1.60 -8.20
N VAL A 258 -10.09 -2.74 -7.54
CA VAL A 258 -11.33 -3.29 -6.99
C VAL A 258 -11.34 -3.08 -5.48
N VAL A 259 -12.41 -2.51 -4.96
CA VAL A 259 -12.60 -2.26 -3.53
C VAL A 259 -13.61 -3.22 -2.97
N ASP A 260 -13.17 -4.13 -2.10
CA ASP A 260 -14.01 -5.12 -1.44
C ASP A 260 -14.04 -4.90 0.08
N LEU A 261 -14.97 -5.56 0.78
CA LEU A 261 -15.22 -5.38 2.20
C LEU A 261 -15.24 -6.71 2.93
N ILE A 262 -14.34 -6.88 3.90
CA ILE A 262 -14.29 -8.04 4.81
C ILE A 262 -14.95 -7.65 6.12
N LYS A 263 -16.11 -8.24 6.39
CA LYS A 263 -16.92 -7.94 7.58
C LYS A 263 -16.36 -8.61 8.84
N GLY A 264 -16.42 -7.87 9.96
CA GLY A 264 -16.12 -8.40 11.30
C GLY A 264 -14.68 -8.88 11.50
N ARG A 265 -13.75 -8.42 10.68
CA ARG A 265 -12.32 -8.70 10.80
C ARG A 265 -11.55 -7.40 10.71
N GLU A 266 -11.04 -6.96 11.84
CA GLU A 266 -10.25 -5.73 11.91
C GLU A 266 -8.81 -5.97 11.45
N THR A 267 -8.29 -5.05 10.67
CA THR A 267 -6.87 -4.91 10.34
C THR A 267 -6.35 -3.65 11.05
N PRO A 268 -5.53 -3.80 12.11
CA PRO A 268 -5.16 -2.66 12.96
C PRO A 268 -4.20 -1.68 12.26
N TRP A 269 -3.30 -2.20 11.43
CA TRP A 269 -2.34 -1.46 10.60
C TRP A 269 -2.45 -1.89 9.14
N PRO A 270 -2.04 -1.05 8.17
CA PRO A 270 -2.08 -1.45 6.77
C PRO A 270 -1.30 -2.74 6.52
N ARG A 271 -1.91 -3.66 5.78
CA ARG A 271 -1.28 -4.91 5.32
C ARG A 271 -1.34 -4.99 3.82
N ILE A 272 -0.36 -5.64 3.22
CA ILE A 272 -0.33 -5.90 1.78
C ILE A 272 -0.08 -7.38 1.56
N GLU A 273 -0.72 -7.95 0.57
CA GLU A 273 -0.58 -9.37 0.23
C GLU A 273 -0.56 -9.57 -1.28
N ASN A 274 0.29 -10.47 -1.73
CA ASN A 274 0.29 -10.99 -3.10
C ASN A 274 0.52 -12.51 -3.10
N ALA A 275 0.79 -13.11 -4.26
CA ALA A 275 1.05 -14.55 -4.34
C ALA A 275 2.27 -14.99 -3.53
N GLU A 276 3.29 -14.14 -3.40
CA GLU A 276 4.59 -14.49 -2.81
C GLU A 276 4.76 -14.02 -1.37
N TYR A 277 4.20 -12.87 -1.00
CA TYR A 277 4.49 -12.19 0.26
C TYR A 277 3.24 -11.87 1.08
N MET A 278 3.42 -11.90 2.39
CA MET A 278 2.65 -11.18 3.39
C MET A 278 3.49 -9.98 3.84
N MET A 279 2.87 -8.81 3.95
CA MET A 279 3.55 -7.56 4.23
C MET A 279 2.73 -6.70 5.19
N SER A 280 3.36 -6.15 6.21
CA SER A 280 2.73 -5.29 7.21
C SER A 280 3.48 -3.97 7.30
N LEU A 281 2.75 -2.87 7.42
CA LEU A 281 3.32 -1.53 7.55
C LEU A 281 3.13 -1.00 8.97
N GLY A 282 4.09 -0.19 9.39
CA GLY A 282 3.99 0.60 10.61
C GLY A 282 4.50 2.00 10.34
N ALA A 283 3.80 3.01 10.87
CA ALA A 283 4.18 4.40 10.73
C ALA A 283 4.32 5.06 12.11
N ALA A 284 5.44 5.69 12.36
CA ALA A 284 5.75 6.43 13.60
C ALA A 284 7.08 7.18 13.50
N ARG A 285 7.29 8.15 14.37
CA ARG A 285 8.60 8.69 14.75
C ARG A 285 8.88 8.38 16.23
N PRO A 286 10.08 7.93 16.58
CA PRO A 286 11.24 7.65 15.72
C PRO A 286 11.06 6.39 14.86
N LEU A 287 11.98 6.17 13.88
CA LEU A 287 11.92 5.09 12.90
C LEU A 287 11.81 3.68 13.51
N GLU A 288 12.49 3.45 14.63
CA GLU A 288 12.44 2.16 15.34
C GLU A 288 11.05 1.84 15.90
N ASP A 289 10.20 2.83 16.17
CA ASP A 289 8.82 2.59 16.60
C ASP A 289 7.95 2.22 15.40
N ALA A 290 8.16 2.80 14.22
CA ALA A 290 7.54 2.35 12.99
C ALA A 290 7.86 0.86 12.72
N ALA A 291 9.14 0.50 12.83
CA ALA A 291 9.59 -0.89 12.69
C ALA A 291 8.93 -1.83 13.72
N ARG A 292 8.88 -1.44 15.01
CA ARG A 292 8.22 -2.23 16.07
C ARG A 292 6.75 -2.47 15.79
N ILE A 293 6.04 -1.47 15.30
CA ILE A 293 4.63 -1.58 14.91
C ILE A 293 4.48 -2.62 13.80
N ALA A 294 5.25 -2.50 12.71
CA ALA A 294 5.19 -3.40 11.57
C ALA A 294 5.55 -4.84 11.96
N PHE A 295 6.61 -5.05 12.75
CA PHE A 295 6.99 -6.37 13.23
C PHE A 295 5.94 -7.00 14.15
N LYS A 296 5.38 -6.22 15.08
CA LYS A 296 4.32 -6.70 15.97
C LYS A 296 3.09 -7.17 15.19
N ASP A 297 2.66 -6.37 14.20
CA ASP A 297 1.52 -6.74 13.36
C ASP A 297 1.84 -7.98 12.50
N MET A 298 3.05 -8.10 11.94
CA MET A 298 3.49 -9.29 11.20
C MET A 298 3.49 -10.55 12.06
N VAL A 299 3.99 -10.49 13.30
CA VAL A 299 3.94 -11.63 14.25
C VAL A 299 2.49 -12.06 14.49
N THR A 300 1.60 -11.10 14.73
CA THR A 300 0.17 -11.37 14.89
C THR A 300 -0.42 -12.03 13.66
N TRP A 301 -0.11 -11.52 12.47
CA TRP A 301 -0.65 -12.06 11.22
C TRP A 301 -0.12 -13.47 10.91
N VAL A 302 1.15 -13.74 11.18
CA VAL A 302 1.71 -15.11 11.09
C VAL A 302 0.98 -16.07 12.02
N ARG A 303 0.70 -15.67 13.27
CA ARG A 303 -0.11 -16.47 14.19
C ARG A 303 -1.51 -16.76 13.67
N GLU A 304 -2.18 -15.75 13.14
CA GLU A 304 -3.52 -15.91 12.53
C GLU A 304 -3.51 -16.92 11.38
N LYS A 305 -2.47 -16.91 10.56
CA LYS A 305 -2.34 -17.81 9.39
C LYS A 305 -1.94 -19.24 9.78
N THR A 306 -1.05 -19.40 10.75
CA THR A 306 -0.40 -20.69 11.05
C THR A 306 -0.94 -21.39 12.30
N GLY A 307 -1.46 -20.64 13.27
CA GLY A 307 -1.81 -21.14 14.62
C GLY A 307 -0.60 -21.30 15.55
N MET A 308 0.58 -20.76 15.20
CA MET A 308 1.76 -20.80 16.06
C MET A 308 1.54 -20.09 17.39
N ALA A 309 2.22 -20.55 18.44
CA ALA A 309 2.37 -19.80 19.68
C ALA A 309 3.10 -18.48 19.42
N GLU A 310 2.85 -17.48 20.25
CA GLU A 310 3.37 -16.11 20.02
C GLU A 310 4.89 -16.07 19.92
N MET A 311 5.60 -16.70 20.84
CA MET A 311 7.05 -16.75 20.86
C MET A 311 7.64 -17.46 19.64
N ASP A 312 6.98 -18.52 19.16
CA ASP A 312 7.41 -19.25 17.97
C ASP A 312 7.20 -18.41 16.69
N ALA A 313 6.07 -17.71 16.59
CA ALA A 313 5.81 -16.79 15.49
C ALA A 313 6.78 -15.61 15.51
N TYR A 314 7.11 -15.08 16.69
CA TYR A 314 8.10 -14.02 16.85
C TYR A 314 9.48 -14.50 16.40
N GLN A 315 9.91 -15.68 16.83
CA GLN A 315 11.19 -16.28 16.39
C GLN A 315 11.20 -16.52 14.88
N PHE A 316 10.10 -17.04 14.31
CA PHE A 316 9.96 -17.25 12.88
C PHE A 316 10.10 -15.95 12.09
N VAL A 317 9.39 -14.90 12.49
CA VAL A 317 9.47 -13.56 11.86
C VAL A 317 10.87 -13.00 11.98
N SER A 318 11.52 -13.11 13.15
CA SER A 318 12.91 -12.66 13.38
C SER A 318 13.91 -13.27 12.39
N GLN A 319 13.69 -14.52 11.96
CA GLN A 319 14.61 -15.24 11.07
C GLN A 319 14.28 -15.10 9.58
N THR A 320 13.04 -14.71 9.24
CA THR A 320 12.56 -14.81 7.86
C THR A 320 12.15 -13.47 7.24
N ALA A 321 11.87 -12.47 8.06
CA ALA A 321 11.39 -11.19 7.59
C ALA A 321 12.49 -10.33 6.94
N LYS A 322 12.08 -9.49 6.00
CA LYS A 322 12.84 -8.34 5.50
C LYS A 322 12.09 -7.08 5.90
N ALA A 323 12.80 -6.01 6.21
CA ALA A 323 12.20 -4.78 6.72
C ALA A 323 12.81 -3.54 6.04
N PRO A 324 12.47 -3.27 4.75
CA PRO A 324 12.87 -2.02 4.12
C PRO A 324 12.18 -0.82 4.78
N ILE A 325 12.88 0.29 4.83
CA ILE A 325 12.32 1.60 5.12
C ILE A 325 11.63 2.06 3.84
N THR A 326 10.32 2.32 3.86
CA THR A 326 9.63 2.79 2.66
C THR A 326 9.85 4.28 2.45
N GLU A 327 9.67 5.08 3.49
CA GLU A 327 10.03 6.49 3.54
C GLU A 327 10.58 6.87 4.93
N MET A 328 11.40 7.93 5.00
CA MET A 328 11.91 8.50 6.25
C MET A 328 12.01 10.04 6.16
N VAL A 329 11.01 10.65 5.56
CA VAL A 329 10.97 12.09 5.24
C VAL A 329 9.69 12.76 5.73
N ASP A 330 8.62 12.01 5.83
CA ASP A 330 7.29 12.44 6.25
C ASP A 330 7.18 12.80 7.74
N PRO A 331 6.06 13.39 8.18
CA PRO A 331 5.81 13.66 9.61
C PRO A 331 5.89 12.42 10.50
N GLU A 332 5.49 11.25 10.01
CA GLU A 332 5.72 9.93 10.58
C GLU A 332 6.49 9.09 9.54
N TYR A 333 7.45 8.28 9.97
CA TYR A 333 8.24 7.40 9.08
C TYR A 333 7.56 6.07 8.88
N THR A 334 7.68 5.48 7.70
CA THR A 334 7.03 4.21 7.37
C THR A 334 8.04 3.08 7.12
N VAL A 335 7.80 1.94 7.78
CA VAL A 335 8.57 0.71 7.62
C VAL A 335 7.65 -0.40 7.14
N LEU A 336 8.09 -1.13 6.13
CA LEU A 336 7.46 -2.35 5.65
C LEU A 336 8.18 -3.58 6.23
N VAL A 337 7.43 -4.50 6.82
CA VAL A 337 7.93 -5.84 7.17
C VAL A 337 7.29 -6.85 6.24
N LYS A 338 8.10 -7.67 5.55
CA LYS A 338 7.59 -8.69 4.62
C LYS A 338 8.17 -10.07 4.85
N VAL A 339 7.30 -11.10 4.75
CA VAL A 339 7.63 -12.52 4.90
C VAL A 339 7.18 -13.27 3.65
N GLU A 340 8.07 -14.11 3.10
CA GLU A 340 7.74 -14.98 1.97
C GLU A 340 6.75 -16.08 2.40
N LYS A 341 5.60 -16.18 1.73
CA LYS A 341 4.56 -17.18 2.03
C LYS A 341 5.05 -18.62 1.96
N ARG A 342 5.99 -18.92 1.04
CA ARG A 342 6.59 -20.27 0.91
C ARG A 342 7.37 -20.73 2.14
N ARG A 343 7.72 -19.80 3.04
CA ARG A 343 8.40 -20.10 4.31
C ARG A 343 7.42 -20.41 5.45
N LEU A 344 6.13 -20.06 5.29
CA LEU A 344 5.15 -20.32 6.33
C LEU A 344 5.02 -21.84 6.54
N PRO A 345 5.09 -22.32 7.78
CA PRO A 345 4.81 -23.72 8.05
C PRO A 345 3.33 -24.03 7.76
N PRO A 346 3.02 -25.23 7.26
CA PRO A 346 1.64 -25.64 7.04
C PRO A 346 0.87 -25.61 8.36
N ARG A 347 -0.38 -25.14 8.32
CA ARG A 347 -1.27 -25.19 9.47
C ARG A 347 -1.49 -26.66 9.83
N ARG A 348 -1.06 -27.06 11.01
CA ARG A 348 -1.39 -28.39 11.53
C ARG A 348 -2.87 -28.42 11.89
N PRO A 349 -3.59 -29.51 11.60
CA PRO A 349 -5.00 -29.66 11.89
C PRO A 349 -5.29 -29.61 13.40
#